data_1d0ed0722924b0760487cdb71df3825c
#
_entry.id   1d0ed0722924b0760487cdb71df3825c
#
_cell.length_a   1.000
_cell.length_b   1.000
_cell.length_c   1.000
_cell.angle_alpha   90.00
_cell.angle_beta   90.00
_cell.angle_gamma   90.00
#
_symmetry.space_group_name_H-M   'P 1'
#
loop_
_entity.id
_entity.type
_entity.pdbx_description
1 polymer ?
#
loop_
_entity_poly.entity_id
_entity_poly.type
_entity_poly.pdbx_seq_one_letter_code
_entity_poly.pdbx_strand_id
1 'polypeptide(L)'
;MIIDSHAHIFPNLEGASSGKDSSHPLLYLQKFVSESPAQAVRRIKDNAIVEDRTQWALWDPSDPSPNGAYDVNFRLGEFGRLVWTKDGTDYFMHLYGPSLQKIVSPPEFLLAEMDYAGVGMAVLQNAWIYGQMNDYFADAVKKYPGRFVGSVQVSEAFADWDTQIRELRRGVLDLGLKALYYANARFFENGYSSYFDDSKYYAFWDEVRNLGIPVYWDLVAIKEPGHSADIPYDRFAHQMRRFENWRQHYPEIPCILVHGVPLRYIRNGDELLNIADDLWDIWKKPNVYLELLFPMQVSHPTPGGSIWDYPYTEVHPIIKQLYSKLGPDKLLWGSDMPNIERNCTYKQGRQYLDRHCPFLSESDKQLLFSGNVARLLNL
;
A
#
# COMPACT_ATOMS: atom_id res chain seq x y z
N MET A 1 -0.46 9.74 22.52
CA MET A 1 -1.26 8.67 21.84
C MET A 1 -0.48 8.23 20.62
N ILE A 2 -0.40 6.93 20.35
CA ILE A 2 0.22 6.40 19.13
C ILE A 2 -0.86 6.28 18.06
N ILE A 3 -0.55 6.71 16.84
CA ILE A 3 -1.42 6.65 15.66
C ILE A 3 -0.73 5.82 14.60
N ASP A 4 -1.36 4.75 14.17
CA ASP A 4 -0.93 3.97 13.01
C ASP A 4 -1.37 4.70 11.74
N SER A 5 -0.43 5.15 10.91
CA SER A 5 -0.77 5.88 9.67
C SER A 5 -1.28 4.97 8.55
N HIS A 6 -1.17 3.63 8.71
CA HIS A 6 -1.46 2.68 7.65
C HIS A 6 -1.98 1.35 8.19
N ALA A 7 -3.28 1.16 8.13
CA ALA A 7 -3.92 -0.11 8.43
C ALA A 7 -5.11 -0.36 7.50
N HIS A 8 -5.48 -1.62 7.32
CA HIS A 8 -6.59 -2.03 6.47
C HIS A 8 -7.63 -2.80 7.26
N ILE A 9 -8.88 -2.50 6.96
CA ILE A 9 -10.01 -3.34 7.30
C ILE A 9 -10.77 -3.67 6.02
N PHE A 10 -11.26 -4.89 5.91
CA PHE A 10 -12.06 -5.31 4.77
C PHE A 10 -12.98 -6.48 5.16
N PRO A 11 -14.18 -6.54 4.54
CA PRO A 11 -15.08 -7.68 4.69
C PRO A 11 -14.57 -8.87 3.87
N ASN A 12 -15.36 -9.94 3.80
CA ASN A 12 -15.04 -11.06 2.91
C ASN A 12 -15.02 -10.58 1.45
N LEU A 13 -13.85 -10.69 0.81
CA LEU A 13 -13.63 -10.19 -0.56
C LEU A 13 -14.31 -11.06 -1.64
N GLU A 14 -14.66 -12.32 -1.34
CA GLU A 14 -15.46 -13.18 -2.22
C GLU A 14 -16.93 -12.80 -2.26
N GLY A 15 -17.43 -12.21 -1.19
CA GLY A 15 -18.82 -11.78 -1.10
C GLY A 15 -19.08 -10.48 -1.85
N ALA A 16 -20.34 -10.09 -1.93
CA ALA A 16 -20.79 -8.80 -2.42
C ALA A 16 -20.44 -7.66 -1.43
N SER A 17 -19.20 -7.60 -0.99
CA SER A 17 -18.76 -6.64 0.01
C SER A 17 -18.95 -5.19 -0.43
N SER A 18 -18.97 -4.94 -1.74
CA SER A 18 -19.24 -3.63 -2.34
C SER A 18 -20.65 -3.52 -2.94
N GLY A 19 -21.48 -4.57 -2.82
CA GLY A 19 -22.79 -4.67 -3.50
C GLY A 19 -22.70 -4.66 -5.01
N LYS A 20 -21.50 -4.81 -5.59
CA LYS A 20 -21.21 -4.81 -7.03
C LYS A 20 -20.42 -6.05 -7.38
N ASP A 21 -20.17 -6.23 -8.64
CA ASP A 21 -19.51 -7.40 -9.22
C ASP A 21 -18.39 -7.99 -8.34
N SER A 22 -18.65 -9.16 -7.77
CA SER A 22 -17.73 -9.86 -6.87
C SER A 22 -16.43 -10.34 -7.56
N SER A 23 -16.35 -10.23 -8.87
CA SER A 23 -15.14 -10.54 -9.64
C SER A 23 -14.08 -9.46 -9.53
N HIS A 24 -14.44 -8.21 -9.26
CA HIS A 24 -13.51 -7.09 -9.23
C HIS A 24 -12.38 -7.24 -8.18
N PRO A 25 -12.65 -7.55 -6.89
CA PRO A 25 -11.57 -7.76 -5.94
C PRO A 25 -10.64 -8.92 -6.33
N LEU A 26 -11.19 -9.99 -6.87
CA LEU A 26 -10.38 -11.12 -7.35
C LEU A 26 -9.52 -10.74 -8.55
N LEU A 27 -10.04 -9.93 -9.49
CA LEU A 27 -9.28 -9.43 -10.63
C LEU A 27 -8.08 -8.59 -10.18
N TYR A 28 -8.28 -7.71 -9.21
CA TYR A 28 -7.21 -6.87 -8.66
C TYR A 28 -6.16 -7.70 -7.92
N LEU A 29 -6.59 -8.67 -7.13
CA LEU A 29 -5.69 -9.60 -6.47
C LEU A 29 -4.91 -10.45 -7.47
N GLN A 30 -5.55 -10.94 -8.53
CA GLN A 30 -4.90 -11.68 -9.62
C GLN A 30 -3.86 -10.80 -10.34
N LYS A 31 -4.21 -9.54 -10.66
CA LYS A 31 -3.29 -8.56 -11.23
C LYS A 31 -2.07 -8.32 -10.34
N PHE A 32 -2.31 -8.07 -9.06
CA PHE A 32 -1.26 -7.84 -8.07
C PHE A 32 -0.25 -9.01 -8.03
N VAL A 33 -0.75 -10.26 -7.92
CA VAL A 33 0.12 -11.45 -7.90
C VAL A 33 0.88 -11.61 -9.21
N SER A 34 0.25 -11.27 -10.34
CA SER A 34 0.89 -11.39 -11.66
C SER A 34 2.09 -10.44 -11.83
N GLU A 35 2.05 -9.27 -11.23
CA GLU A 35 3.12 -8.26 -11.38
C GLU A 35 4.23 -8.42 -10.34
N SER A 36 3.86 -8.59 -9.08
CA SER A 36 4.80 -8.58 -7.98
C SER A 36 4.30 -9.47 -6.83
N PRO A 37 4.48 -10.78 -6.92
CA PRO A 37 4.05 -11.67 -5.84
C PRO A 37 4.75 -11.28 -4.53
N ALA A 38 3.96 -11.06 -3.50
CA ALA A 38 4.46 -10.63 -2.18
C ALA A 38 5.27 -11.74 -1.48
N GLN A 39 5.07 -12.98 -1.87
CA GLN A 39 5.74 -14.16 -1.34
C GLN A 39 6.04 -15.15 -2.47
N ALA A 40 6.84 -16.17 -2.18
CA ALA A 40 7.11 -17.23 -3.13
C ALA A 40 5.82 -17.97 -3.53
N VAL A 41 5.65 -18.17 -4.82
CA VAL A 41 4.58 -19.03 -5.36
C VAL A 41 4.96 -20.49 -5.14
N ARG A 42 3.99 -21.26 -4.64
CA ARG A 42 4.18 -22.67 -4.32
C ARG A 42 3.11 -23.52 -4.99
N ARG A 43 3.47 -24.76 -5.27
CA ARG A 43 2.55 -25.78 -5.74
C ARG A 43 1.86 -26.46 -4.54
N ILE A 44 0.53 -26.63 -4.56
CA ILE A 44 -0.21 -27.19 -3.43
C ILE A 44 0.21 -28.65 -3.15
N LYS A 45 0.41 -29.45 -4.20
CA LYS A 45 0.66 -30.90 -4.09
C LYS A 45 1.83 -31.26 -3.17
N ASP A 46 2.91 -30.48 -3.20
CA ASP A 46 4.17 -30.83 -2.53
C ASP A 46 4.81 -29.63 -1.80
N ASN A 47 4.13 -28.50 -1.79
CA ASN A 47 4.61 -27.24 -1.18
C ASN A 47 5.93 -26.72 -1.79
N ALA A 48 6.34 -27.23 -2.98
CA ALA A 48 7.54 -26.78 -3.64
C ALA A 48 7.42 -25.34 -4.17
N ILE A 49 8.47 -24.55 -4.01
CA ILE A 49 8.57 -23.21 -4.64
C ILE A 49 8.69 -23.41 -6.15
N VAL A 50 7.98 -22.58 -6.91
CA VAL A 50 8.00 -22.58 -8.36
C VAL A 50 8.52 -21.24 -8.85
N GLU A 51 9.80 -21.18 -9.19
CA GLU A 51 10.48 -19.96 -9.63
C GLU A 51 10.10 -19.56 -11.05
N ASP A 52 9.88 -20.56 -11.93
CA ASP A 52 9.49 -20.33 -13.32
C ASP A 52 8.07 -19.79 -13.41
N ARG A 53 7.97 -18.48 -13.65
CA ARG A 53 6.71 -17.76 -13.73
C ARG A 53 5.79 -18.21 -14.85
N THR A 54 6.31 -18.84 -15.90
CA THR A 54 5.49 -19.31 -17.02
C THR A 54 4.56 -20.45 -16.61
N GLN A 55 4.98 -21.27 -15.63
CA GLN A 55 4.19 -22.39 -15.12
C GLN A 55 2.93 -21.94 -14.36
N TRP A 56 2.96 -20.77 -13.73
CA TRP A 56 1.86 -20.27 -12.91
C TRP A 56 1.34 -18.90 -13.35
N ALA A 57 1.66 -18.47 -14.57
CA ALA A 57 1.29 -17.15 -15.07
C ALA A 57 -0.21 -16.90 -14.94
N LEU A 58 -0.54 -15.69 -14.46
CA LEU A 58 -1.91 -15.22 -14.19
C LEU A 58 -2.42 -14.21 -15.22
N TRP A 59 -1.50 -13.66 -16.03
CA TRP A 59 -1.79 -12.55 -16.92
C TRP A 59 -0.97 -12.64 -18.20
N ASP A 60 -1.54 -12.20 -19.32
CA ASP A 60 -0.83 -12.03 -20.59
C ASP A 60 0.14 -10.84 -20.46
N PRO A 61 1.44 -11.05 -20.59
CA PRO A 61 2.42 -9.98 -20.50
C PRO A 61 2.32 -8.93 -21.63
N SER A 62 1.63 -9.26 -22.73
CA SER A 62 1.44 -8.37 -23.87
C SER A 62 0.19 -7.48 -23.73
N ASP A 63 -0.76 -7.84 -22.86
CA ASP A 63 -1.97 -7.06 -22.60
C ASP A 63 -2.07 -6.69 -21.11
N PRO A 64 -1.69 -5.46 -20.74
CA PRO A 64 -1.77 -5.00 -19.35
C PRO A 64 -3.20 -4.75 -18.87
N SER A 65 -4.18 -4.62 -19.79
CA SER A 65 -5.58 -4.33 -19.47
C SER A 65 -6.28 -5.51 -18.78
N PRO A 66 -7.50 -5.32 -18.25
CA PRO A 66 -8.29 -6.40 -17.69
C PRO A 66 -8.47 -7.61 -18.61
N ASN A 67 -8.42 -7.40 -19.94
CA ASN A 67 -8.56 -8.50 -20.91
C ASN A 67 -7.33 -9.46 -20.91
N GLY A 68 -6.20 -9.04 -20.39
CA GLY A 68 -5.02 -9.88 -20.26
C GLY A 68 -5.10 -10.93 -19.13
N ALA A 69 -6.15 -10.89 -18.29
CA ALA A 69 -6.33 -11.87 -17.23
C ALA A 69 -6.56 -13.27 -17.79
N TYR A 70 -5.79 -14.26 -17.32
CA TYR A 70 -6.03 -15.65 -17.66
C TYR A 70 -7.16 -16.24 -16.81
N ASP A 71 -7.99 -17.10 -17.43
CA ASP A 71 -8.96 -17.93 -16.70
C ASP A 71 -8.23 -19.10 -16.03
N VAL A 72 -7.88 -18.90 -14.77
CA VAL A 72 -7.08 -19.85 -13.97
C VAL A 72 -7.79 -20.23 -12.67
N ASN A 73 -9.13 -20.07 -12.60
CA ASN A 73 -9.88 -20.32 -11.39
C ASN A 73 -9.24 -19.67 -10.15
N PHE A 74 -8.90 -18.37 -10.27
CA PHE A 74 -8.29 -17.61 -9.19
C PHE A 74 -9.29 -17.40 -8.06
N ARG A 75 -8.90 -17.72 -6.84
CA ARG A 75 -9.80 -17.78 -5.68
C ARG A 75 -9.08 -17.49 -4.38
N LEU A 76 -9.85 -17.09 -3.37
CA LEU A 76 -9.37 -17.02 -2.00
C LEU A 76 -9.27 -18.44 -1.43
N GLY A 77 -8.17 -18.74 -0.78
CA GLY A 77 -7.98 -19.95 0.00
C GLY A 77 -8.05 -19.66 1.49
N GLU A 78 -7.79 -20.68 2.31
CA GLU A 78 -7.71 -20.55 3.75
C GLU A 78 -6.30 -20.15 4.21
N PHE A 79 -6.19 -19.63 5.43
CA PHE A 79 -4.94 -19.29 6.08
C PHE A 79 -4.08 -18.31 5.28
N GLY A 80 -4.73 -17.24 4.80
CA GLY A 80 -4.07 -16.15 4.10
C GLY A 80 -3.60 -16.45 2.68
N ARG A 81 -4.06 -17.55 2.06
CA ARG A 81 -3.61 -17.99 0.75
C ARG A 81 -4.48 -17.42 -0.37
N LEU A 82 -3.85 -17.02 -1.45
CA LEU A 82 -4.47 -16.90 -2.77
C LEU A 82 -4.15 -18.17 -3.56
N VAL A 83 -5.14 -18.73 -4.24
CA VAL A 83 -5.04 -20.04 -4.91
C VAL A 83 -5.53 -19.92 -6.35
N TRP A 84 -4.86 -20.60 -7.28
CA TRP A 84 -5.30 -20.69 -8.67
C TRP A 84 -4.88 -22.02 -9.29
N THR A 85 -5.50 -22.36 -10.41
CA THR A 85 -5.25 -23.60 -11.15
C THR A 85 -4.79 -23.27 -12.56
N LYS A 86 -3.60 -23.70 -12.96
CA LYS A 86 -3.10 -23.56 -14.32
C LYS A 86 -2.63 -24.93 -14.84
N ASP A 87 -3.07 -25.28 -16.04
CA ASP A 87 -2.72 -26.55 -16.70
C ASP A 87 -2.87 -27.78 -15.80
N GLY A 88 -3.97 -27.83 -15.02
CA GLY A 88 -4.29 -28.91 -14.11
C GLY A 88 -3.46 -28.94 -12.81
N THR A 89 -2.63 -27.94 -12.56
CA THR A 89 -1.83 -27.80 -11.35
C THR A 89 -2.33 -26.66 -10.48
N ASP A 90 -2.52 -26.91 -9.17
CA ASP A 90 -2.89 -25.90 -8.20
C ASP A 90 -1.66 -25.24 -7.61
N TYR A 91 -1.69 -23.91 -7.64
CA TYR A 91 -0.67 -23.02 -7.06
C TYR A 91 -1.26 -22.16 -5.96
N PHE A 92 -0.41 -21.67 -5.07
CA PHE A 92 -0.80 -20.70 -4.07
C PHE A 92 0.34 -19.73 -3.73
N MET A 93 -0.06 -18.59 -3.17
CA MET A 93 0.81 -17.63 -2.54
C MET A 93 0.16 -17.15 -1.24
N HIS A 94 0.94 -16.97 -0.17
CA HIS A 94 0.46 -16.31 1.03
C HIS A 94 0.43 -14.79 0.81
N LEU A 95 -0.77 -14.22 0.81
CA LEU A 95 -0.94 -12.77 0.81
C LEU A 95 -0.91 -12.24 2.25
N TYR A 96 -1.51 -12.97 3.17
CA TYR A 96 -1.59 -12.64 4.60
C TYR A 96 -0.93 -13.70 5.47
N GLY A 97 -0.77 -13.38 6.75
CA GLY A 97 -0.39 -14.36 7.75
C GLY A 97 -1.44 -15.48 7.91
N PRO A 98 -1.03 -16.68 8.33
CA PRO A 98 -1.97 -17.81 8.55
C PRO A 98 -2.99 -17.54 9.67
N SER A 99 -2.81 -16.50 10.48
CA SER A 99 -3.77 -15.97 11.45
C SER A 99 -5.11 -15.60 10.81
N LEU A 100 -5.12 -15.13 9.57
CA LEU A 100 -6.33 -14.92 8.78
C LEU A 100 -6.80 -16.25 8.16
N GLN A 101 -7.52 -17.05 8.95
CA GLN A 101 -8.10 -18.33 8.47
C GLN A 101 -8.97 -18.11 7.23
N LYS A 102 -9.80 -17.07 7.23
CA LYS A 102 -10.46 -16.52 6.04
C LYS A 102 -9.86 -15.17 5.73
N ILE A 103 -9.81 -14.78 4.46
CA ILE A 103 -9.30 -13.46 4.07
C ILE A 103 -10.40 -12.42 4.35
N VAL A 104 -10.44 -12.01 5.61
CA VAL A 104 -11.33 -10.98 6.16
C VAL A 104 -10.62 -10.28 7.32
N SER A 105 -10.65 -8.96 7.35
CA SER A 105 -10.07 -8.13 8.42
C SER A 105 -11.11 -7.14 8.93
N PRO A 106 -12.04 -7.57 9.82
CA PRO A 106 -13.05 -6.66 10.34
C PRO A 106 -12.44 -5.63 11.29
N PRO A 107 -13.09 -4.47 11.54
CA PRO A 107 -12.57 -3.45 12.44
C PRO A 107 -12.31 -3.96 13.85
N GLU A 108 -13.06 -4.92 14.34
CA GLU A 108 -12.88 -5.53 15.66
C GLU A 108 -11.55 -6.29 15.79
N PHE A 109 -11.09 -6.91 14.71
CA PHE A 109 -9.78 -7.57 14.67
C PHE A 109 -8.66 -6.55 14.81
N LEU A 110 -8.69 -5.48 14.01
CA LEU A 110 -7.71 -4.40 14.11
C LEU A 110 -7.72 -3.74 15.50
N LEU A 111 -8.91 -3.51 16.08
CA LEU A 111 -9.03 -2.94 17.44
C LEU A 111 -8.37 -3.81 18.50
N ALA A 112 -8.56 -5.11 18.45
CA ALA A 112 -7.94 -6.04 19.41
C ALA A 112 -6.40 -5.98 19.34
N GLU A 113 -5.85 -5.93 18.12
CA GLU A 113 -4.41 -5.80 17.89
C GLU A 113 -3.89 -4.43 18.34
N MET A 114 -4.61 -3.35 18.04
CA MET A 114 -4.29 -1.99 18.50
C MET A 114 -4.25 -1.92 20.04
N ASP A 115 -5.26 -2.45 20.71
CA ASP A 115 -5.35 -2.45 22.18
C ASP A 115 -4.18 -3.23 22.79
N TYR A 116 -3.87 -4.42 22.26
CA TYR A 116 -2.73 -5.22 22.70
C TYR A 116 -1.38 -4.53 22.45
N ALA A 117 -1.26 -3.77 21.36
CA ALA A 117 -0.04 -3.04 21.03
C ALA A 117 0.07 -1.67 21.69
N GLY A 118 -0.99 -1.15 22.31
CA GLY A 118 -1.04 0.20 22.89
C GLY A 118 -1.12 1.30 21.83
N VAL A 119 -1.80 1.03 20.70
CA VAL A 119 -2.09 1.99 19.63
C VAL A 119 -3.47 2.57 19.83
N GLY A 120 -3.55 3.89 19.90
CA GLY A 120 -4.81 4.59 20.21
C GLY A 120 -5.72 4.79 19.01
N MET A 121 -5.15 5.00 17.83
CA MET A 121 -5.89 5.31 16.60
C MET A 121 -5.18 4.71 15.38
N ALA A 122 -5.94 4.37 14.33
CA ALA A 122 -5.40 3.97 13.03
C ALA A 122 -6.06 4.73 11.88
N VAL A 123 -5.27 5.02 10.85
CA VAL A 123 -5.74 5.52 9.57
C VAL A 123 -6.09 4.33 8.69
N LEU A 124 -7.35 4.20 8.34
CA LEU A 124 -7.84 3.17 7.45
C LEU A 124 -7.54 3.58 6.01
N GLN A 125 -6.59 2.91 5.41
CA GLN A 125 -6.25 3.08 4.01
C GLN A 125 -6.93 2.01 3.16
N ASN A 126 -7.45 2.41 2.00
CA ASN A 126 -7.77 1.45 0.96
C ASN A 126 -6.47 0.86 0.42
N ALA A 127 -6.52 -0.38 -0.06
CA ALA A 127 -5.54 -0.85 -1.01
C ALA A 127 -6.26 -1.08 -2.33
N TRP A 128 -5.60 -0.81 -3.43
CA TRP A 128 -6.20 -0.95 -4.76
C TRP A 128 -6.74 -2.37 -5.04
N ILE A 129 -6.33 -3.35 -4.24
CA ILE A 129 -6.71 -4.77 -4.35
C ILE A 129 -8.02 -5.14 -3.63
N TYR A 130 -8.59 -4.25 -2.79
CA TYR A 130 -9.80 -4.58 -1.99
C TYR A 130 -11.09 -4.02 -2.59
N GLY A 131 -11.00 -3.16 -3.60
CA GLY A 131 -12.12 -2.39 -4.10
C GLY A 131 -12.43 -1.15 -3.23
N GLN A 132 -13.49 -0.43 -3.56
CA GLN A 132 -13.86 0.79 -2.83
C GLN A 132 -14.51 0.46 -1.49
N MET A 133 -13.91 0.94 -0.41
CA MET A 133 -14.33 0.69 0.97
C MET A 133 -14.90 1.92 1.68
N ASN A 134 -15.28 2.99 0.95
CA ASN A 134 -15.66 4.29 1.52
C ASN A 134 -16.75 4.16 2.59
N ASP A 135 -17.86 3.49 2.27
CA ASP A 135 -18.97 3.30 3.22
C ASP A 135 -18.57 2.39 4.38
N TYR A 136 -17.80 1.33 4.12
CA TYR A 136 -17.33 0.42 5.16
C TYR A 136 -16.40 1.11 6.16
N PHE A 137 -15.54 2.01 5.68
CA PHE A 137 -14.68 2.82 6.54
C PHE A 137 -15.50 3.84 7.34
N ALA A 138 -16.47 4.50 6.70
CA ALA A 138 -17.34 5.44 7.38
C ALA A 138 -18.14 4.77 8.52
N ASP A 139 -18.65 3.57 8.27
CA ASP A 139 -19.34 2.77 9.29
C ASP A 139 -18.42 2.40 10.46
N ALA A 140 -17.17 2.00 10.18
CA ALA A 140 -16.19 1.70 11.21
C ALA A 140 -15.81 2.94 12.04
N VAL A 141 -15.57 4.09 11.39
CA VAL A 141 -15.31 5.38 12.05
C VAL A 141 -16.46 5.79 12.96
N LYS A 142 -17.70 5.67 12.48
CA LYS A 142 -18.90 5.98 13.25
C LYS A 142 -19.11 5.03 14.43
N LYS A 143 -18.85 3.73 14.23
CA LYS A 143 -19.02 2.69 15.25
C LYS A 143 -17.99 2.79 16.36
N TYR A 144 -16.77 3.22 16.05
CA TYR A 144 -15.64 3.28 16.98
C TYR A 144 -15.02 4.69 17.02
N PRO A 145 -15.74 5.69 17.56
CA PRO A 145 -15.31 7.08 17.53
C PRO A 145 -13.96 7.26 18.24
N GLY A 146 -13.06 8.02 17.61
CA GLY A 146 -11.71 8.28 18.14
C GLY A 146 -10.72 7.13 17.97
N ARG A 147 -11.14 6.02 17.35
CA ARG A 147 -10.24 4.89 17.07
C ARG A 147 -9.79 4.81 15.62
N PHE A 148 -10.59 5.31 14.70
CA PHE A 148 -10.31 5.27 13.27
C PHE A 148 -10.47 6.62 12.59
N VAL A 149 -9.66 6.82 11.55
CA VAL A 149 -9.80 7.84 10.52
C VAL A 149 -9.77 7.14 9.18
N GLY A 150 -10.70 7.42 8.28
CA GLY A 150 -10.77 6.74 6.98
C GLY A 150 -10.22 7.60 5.85
N SER A 151 -9.68 6.95 4.82
CA SER A 151 -9.38 7.53 3.52
C SER A 151 -10.49 7.23 2.51
N VAL A 152 -10.77 8.18 1.62
CA VAL A 152 -11.65 7.97 0.47
C VAL A 152 -10.84 7.35 -0.68
N GLN A 153 -11.47 6.52 -1.49
CA GLN A 153 -10.93 6.03 -2.75
C GLN A 153 -11.95 6.25 -3.87
N VAL A 154 -11.45 6.50 -5.07
CA VAL A 154 -12.20 6.61 -6.31
C VAL A 154 -11.70 5.54 -7.30
N SER A 155 -12.29 5.44 -8.49
CA SER A 155 -11.68 4.68 -9.59
C SER A 155 -10.62 5.56 -10.26
N GLU A 156 -9.37 5.36 -9.90
CA GLU A 156 -8.24 6.26 -10.22
C GLU A 156 -8.06 6.46 -11.72
N ALA A 157 -8.16 5.37 -12.51
CA ALA A 157 -8.03 5.44 -13.97
C ALA A 157 -9.16 6.24 -14.66
N PHE A 158 -10.26 6.50 -13.95
CA PHE A 158 -11.44 7.23 -14.41
C PHE A 158 -11.78 8.42 -13.51
N ALA A 159 -10.82 8.93 -12.76
CA ALA A 159 -11.00 10.05 -11.84
C ALA A 159 -11.45 11.36 -12.54
N ASP A 160 -11.23 11.47 -13.86
CA ASP A 160 -11.73 12.55 -14.71
C ASP A 160 -13.25 12.52 -14.92
N TRP A 161 -13.97 11.45 -14.54
CA TRP A 161 -15.41 11.38 -14.66
C TRP A 161 -16.12 12.11 -13.51
N ASP A 162 -17.18 12.83 -13.84
CA ASP A 162 -18.01 13.54 -12.85
C ASP A 162 -18.50 12.64 -11.71
N THR A 163 -18.74 11.35 -11.99
CA THR A 163 -19.14 10.37 -10.97
C THR A 163 -18.07 10.19 -9.92
N GLN A 164 -16.80 10.19 -10.29
CA GLN A 164 -15.68 10.03 -9.36
C GLN A 164 -15.42 11.29 -8.55
N ILE A 165 -15.58 12.47 -9.16
CA ILE A 165 -15.51 13.76 -8.45
C ILE A 165 -16.64 13.85 -7.41
N ARG A 166 -17.86 13.42 -7.76
CA ARG A 166 -18.97 13.35 -6.78
C ARG A 166 -18.70 12.35 -5.67
N GLU A 167 -18.12 11.19 -5.99
CA GLU A 167 -17.75 10.20 -4.97
C GLU A 167 -16.67 10.72 -4.02
N LEU A 168 -15.66 11.42 -4.53
CA LEU A 168 -14.67 12.11 -3.70
C LEU A 168 -15.35 13.09 -2.73
N ARG A 169 -16.24 13.96 -3.22
CA ARG A 169 -17.00 14.89 -2.39
C ARG A 169 -17.83 14.17 -1.35
N ARG A 170 -18.57 13.16 -1.75
CA ARG A 170 -19.37 12.33 -0.84
C ARG A 170 -18.53 11.74 0.28
N GLY A 171 -17.39 11.12 -0.09
CA GLY A 171 -16.47 10.53 0.88
C GLY A 171 -15.98 11.53 1.93
N VAL A 172 -15.63 12.74 1.51
CA VAL A 172 -15.09 13.76 2.43
C VAL A 172 -16.20 14.49 3.19
N LEU A 173 -17.24 14.98 2.50
CA LEU A 173 -18.24 15.90 3.07
C LEU A 173 -19.35 15.15 3.78
N ASP A 174 -19.82 14.03 3.23
CA ASP A 174 -20.97 13.30 3.78
C ASP A 174 -20.53 12.15 4.70
N LEU A 175 -19.46 11.43 4.34
CA LEU A 175 -18.94 10.30 5.11
C LEU A 175 -17.87 10.68 6.13
N GLY A 176 -17.30 11.89 6.05
CA GLY A 176 -16.33 12.41 7.01
C GLY A 176 -14.93 11.77 6.90
N LEU A 177 -14.60 11.16 5.75
CA LEU A 177 -13.26 10.65 5.48
C LEU A 177 -12.27 11.81 5.29
N LYS A 178 -11.03 11.66 5.78
CA LYS A 178 -10.11 12.80 5.94
C LYS A 178 -8.91 12.82 5.01
N ALA A 179 -8.77 11.85 4.14
CA ALA A 179 -7.68 11.75 3.19
C ALA A 179 -8.15 11.08 1.90
N LEU A 180 -7.41 11.26 0.82
CA LEU A 180 -7.58 10.47 -0.40
C LEU A 180 -6.49 9.38 -0.44
N TYR A 181 -6.87 8.12 -0.67
CA TYR A 181 -5.94 7.08 -1.10
C TYR A 181 -5.95 7.00 -2.64
N TYR A 182 -4.78 7.00 -3.28
CA TYR A 182 -4.64 7.03 -4.72
C TYR A 182 -3.51 6.11 -5.20
N ALA A 183 -3.82 5.14 -6.08
CA ALA A 183 -2.88 4.12 -6.55
C ALA A 183 -2.64 4.19 -8.06
N ASN A 184 -1.37 4.31 -8.47
CA ASN A 184 -1.00 4.28 -9.88
C ASN A 184 -1.24 2.89 -10.52
N ALA A 185 -1.24 1.83 -9.74
CA ALA A 185 -1.47 0.47 -10.21
C ALA A 185 -2.81 0.30 -10.92
N ARG A 186 -3.84 1.06 -10.52
CA ARG A 186 -5.18 0.95 -11.10
C ARG A 186 -5.33 1.46 -12.53
N PHE A 187 -4.35 2.13 -13.06
CA PHE A 187 -4.37 2.56 -14.47
C PHE A 187 -4.31 1.41 -15.48
N PHE A 188 -4.08 0.17 -15.04
CA PHE A 188 -4.31 -1.00 -15.90
C PHE A 188 -5.77 -1.11 -16.36
N GLU A 189 -6.74 -0.58 -15.62
CA GLU A 189 -8.15 -0.61 -15.97
C GLU A 189 -8.45 0.11 -17.29
N ASN A 190 -7.69 1.14 -17.63
CA ASN A 190 -7.77 1.84 -18.91
C ASN A 190 -6.63 1.47 -19.89
N GLY A 191 -5.91 0.36 -19.61
CA GLY A 191 -4.79 -0.10 -20.42
C GLY A 191 -3.60 0.87 -20.45
N TYR A 192 -3.44 1.69 -19.41
CA TYR A 192 -2.44 2.77 -19.33
C TYR A 192 -2.53 3.77 -20.50
N SER A 193 -3.75 4.04 -20.99
CA SER A 193 -3.98 5.03 -22.06
C SER A 193 -3.83 6.48 -21.57
N SER A 194 -3.79 6.70 -20.27
CA SER A 194 -3.59 7.98 -19.60
C SER A 194 -3.04 7.76 -18.20
N TYR A 195 -2.53 8.83 -17.58
CA TYR A 195 -1.90 8.77 -16.27
C TYR A 195 -2.36 9.92 -15.39
N PHE A 196 -2.19 9.81 -14.08
CA PHE A 196 -2.67 10.76 -13.08
C PHE A 196 -2.10 12.19 -13.24
N ASP A 197 -1.00 12.38 -13.94
CA ASP A 197 -0.37 13.69 -14.25
C ASP A 197 -0.88 14.30 -15.55
N ASP A 198 -1.75 13.62 -16.32
CA ASP A 198 -2.34 14.17 -17.54
C ASP A 198 -3.37 15.26 -17.21
N SER A 199 -3.43 16.29 -18.06
CA SER A 199 -4.31 17.44 -17.86
C SER A 199 -5.81 17.12 -17.79
N LYS A 200 -6.25 15.99 -18.34
CA LYS A 200 -7.66 15.56 -18.24
C LYS A 200 -8.10 15.32 -16.77
N TYR A 201 -7.17 15.03 -15.88
CA TYR A 201 -7.44 14.81 -14.44
C TYR A 201 -7.40 16.11 -13.62
N TYR A 202 -7.11 17.27 -14.20
CA TYR A 202 -6.96 18.51 -13.44
C TYR A 202 -8.22 18.90 -12.69
N ALA A 203 -9.42 18.71 -13.27
CA ALA A 203 -10.67 18.98 -12.57
C ALA A 203 -10.84 18.15 -11.28
N PHE A 204 -10.38 16.90 -11.29
CA PHE A 204 -10.36 16.06 -10.10
C PHE A 204 -9.33 16.56 -9.06
N TRP A 205 -8.13 16.89 -9.50
CA TRP A 205 -7.08 17.37 -8.58
C TRP A 205 -7.39 18.77 -8.02
N ASP A 206 -8.05 19.62 -8.79
CA ASP A 206 -8.59 20.91 -8.31
C ASP A 206 -9.61 20.68 -7.18
N GLU A 207 -10.43 19.65 -7.29
CA GLU A 207 -11.38 19.31 -6.24
C GLU A 207 -10.68 18.75 -4.99
N VAL A 208 -9.66 17.90 -5.13
CA VAL A 208 -8.84 17.45 -4.00
C VAL A 208 -8.22 18.64 -3.26
N ARG A 209 -7.66 19.59 -4.00
CA ARG A 209 -7.12 20.84 -3.46
C ARG A 209 -8.18 21.65 -2.72
N ASN A 210 -9.37 21.81 -3.30
CA ASN A 210 -10.46 22.59 -2.73
C ASN A 210 -10.99 21.96 -1.43
N LEU A 211 -11.00 20.64 -1.35
CA LEU A 211 -11.39 19.89 -0.13
C LEU A 211 -10.33 19.98 0.97
N GLY A 212 -9.08 20.37 0.64
CA GLY A 212 -8.00 20.56 1.59
C GLY A 212 -7.54 19.28 2.28
N ILE A 213 -7.67 18.14 1.64
CA ILE A 213 -7.31 16.83 2.19
C ILE A 213 -5.94 16.37 1.68
N PRO A 214 -5.15 15.63 2.49
CA PRO A 214 -3.91 15.01 2.03
C PRO A 214 -4.18 13.80 1.16
N VAL A 215 -3.16 13.43 0.35
CA VAL A 215 -3.21 12.27 -0.53
C VAL A 215 -2.19 11.22 -0.07
N TYR A 216 -2.65 10.02 0.19
CA TYR A 216 -1.85 8.82 0.36
C TYR A 216 -1.59 8.20 -1.01
N TRP A 217 -0.36 8.33 -1.49
CA TRP A 217 0.07 7.88 -2.81
C TRP A 217 0.67 6.48 -2.74
N ASP A 218 -0.01 5.50 -3.29
CA ASP A 218 0.51 4.15 -3.49
C ASP A 218 1.16 4.05 -4.87
N LEU A 219 2.44 4.43 -4.93
CA LEU A 219 3.24 4.44 -6.16
C LEU A 219 4.09 3.17 -6.26
N VAL A 220 3.68 2.25 -7.11
CA VAL A 220 4.39 1.01 -7.37
C VAL A 220 5.15 1.04 -8.70
N ALA A 221 6.14 0.15 -8.85
CA ALA A 221 6.97 0.02 -10.05
C ALA A 221 6.23 -0.75 -11.14
N ILE A 222 5.19 -0.17 -11.73
CA ILE A 222 4.38 -0.79 -12.77
C ILE A 222 5.15 -0.94 -14.09
N LYS A 223 4.78 -1.96 -14.88
CA LYS A 223 5.15 -2.08 -16.28
C LYS A 223 4.07 -1.42 -17.12
N GLU A 224 4.42 -0.31 -17.76
CA GLU A 224 3.50 0.42 -18.63
C GLU A 224 3.98 0.38 -20.09
N PRO A 225 3.05 0.47 -21.08
CA PRO A 225 3.43 0.56 -22.48
C PRO A 225 4.37 1.73 -22.74
N GLY A 226 5.44 1.48 -23.50
CA GLY A 226 6.44 2.51 -23.82
C GLY A 226 7.49 2.76 -22.73
N HIS A 227 7.30 2.24 -21.52
CA HIS A 227 8.29 2.29 -20.43
C HIS A 227 8.36 0.96 -19.68
N SER A 228 8.87 -0.06 -20.32
CA SER A 228 8.99 -1.42 -19.79
C SER A 228 10.41 -1.76 -19.35
N ALA A 229 11.09 -0.82 -18.66
CA ALA A 229 12.41 -1.10 -18.12
C ALA A 229 12.38 -2.41 -17.32
N ASP A 230 13.34 -3.30 -17.57
CA ASP A 230 13.39 -4.61 -16.87
C ASP A 230 13.76 -4.45 -15.40
N ILE A 231 14.46 -3.38 -15.06
CA ILE A 231 14.93 -3.08 -13.70
C ILE A 231 13.79 -2.42 -12.91
N PRO A 232 13.34 -3.03 -11.81
CA PRO A 232 12.26 -2.47 -10.98
C PRO A 232 12.56 -1.07 -10.43
N TYR A 233 13.83 -0.77 -10.13
CA TYR A 233 14.26 0.55 -9.71
C TYR A 233 13.95 1.63 -10.75
N ASP A 234 14.26 1.38 -12.03
CA ASP A 234 14.05 2.35 -13.10
C ASP A 234 12.55 2.63 -13.30
N ARG A 235 11.71 1.59 -13.18
CA ARG A 235 10.25 1.76 -13.22
C ARG A 235 9.74 2.60 -12.06
N PHE A 236 10.23 2.32 -10.85
CA PHE A 236 9.89 3.12 -9.68
C PHE A 236 10.33 4.58 -9.83
N ALA A 237 11.58 4.81 -10.26
CA ALA A 237 12.10 6.15 -10.50
C ALA A 237 11.27 6.91 -11.56
N HIS A 238 10.80 6.21 -12.60
CA HIS A 238 9.90 6.79 -13.59
C HIS A 238 8.57 7.24 -12.96
N GLN A 239 7.94 6.41 -12.11
CA GLN A 239 6.71 6.78 -11.41
C GLN A 239 6.92 7.98 -10.46
N MET A 240 8.06 8.04 -9.79
CA MET A 240 8.41 9.19 -8.94
C MET A 240 8.57 10.48 -9.72
N ARG A 241 9.12 10.44 -10.94
CA ARG A 241 9.22 11.63 -11.81
C ARG A 241 7.86 12.07 -12.32
N ARG A 242 6.93 11.14 -12.64
CA ARG A 242 5.52 11.47 -12.92
C ARG A 242 4.84 12.12 -11.71
N PHE A 243 5.07 11.58 -10.53
CA PHE A 243 4.57 12.19 -9.29
C PHE A 243 5.09 13.62 -9.12
N GLU A 244 6.37 13.89 -9.42
CA GLU A 244 6.91 15.26 -9.39
C GLU A 244 6.27 16.17 -10.43
N ASN A 245 5.99 15.68 -11.65
CA ASN A 245 5.25 16.45 -12.67
C ASN A 245 3.88 16.87 -12.14
N TRP A 246 3.13 15.94 -11.56
CA TRP A 246 1.84 16.25 -10.94
C TRP A 246 2.00 17.25 -9.79
N ARG A 247 2.97 17.03 -8.90
CA ARG A 247 3.20 17.87 -7.72
C ARG A 247 3.57 19.31 -8.07
N GLN A 248 4.21 19.54 -9.19
CA GLN A 248 4.52 20.91 -9.66
C GLN A 248 3.25 21.72 -9.96
N HIS A 249 2.14 21.08 -10.31
CA HIS A 249 0.85 21.73 -10.50
C HIS A 249 0.08 21.89 -9.18
N TYR A 250 0.33 21.03 -8.20
CA TYR A 250 -0.38 20.97 -6.92
C TYR A 250 0.58 20.93 -5.72
N PRO A 251 1.50 21.92 -5.59
CA PRO A 251 2.54 21.90 -4.56
C PRO A 251 2.00 22.05 -3.13
N GLU A 252 0.80 22.58 -2.98
CA GLU A 252 0.12 22.80 -1.71
C GLU A 252 -0.55 21.54 -1.14
N ILE A 253 -0.86 20.54 -1.95
CA ILE A 253 -1.50 19.30 -1.48
C ILE A 253 -0.48 18.46 -0.69
N PRO A 254 -0.75 18.14 0.58
CA PRO A 254 0.13 17.25 1.34
C PRO A 254 0.09 15.84 0.77
N CYS A 255 1.26 15.25 0.56
CA CYS A 255 1.44 13.93 -0.06
C CYS A 255 2.12 12.99 0.92
N ILE A 256 1.52 11.86 1.18
CA ILE A 256 2.11 10.78 1.96
C ILE A 256 2.42 9.62 1.01
N LEU A 257 3.69 9.30 0.82
CA LEU A 257 4.10 8.16 0.01
C LEU A 257 3.85 6.89 0.81
N VAL A 258 2.86 6.14 0.38
CA VAL A 258 2.50 4.83 0.96
C VAL A 258 3.65 3.86 0.74
N HIS A 259 3.97 3.05 1.75
CA HIS A 259 5.14 2.20 1.81
C HIS A 259 6.48 2.97 1.76
N GLY A 260 6.46 4.30 1.66
CA GLY A 260 7.63 5.16 1.62
C GLY A 260 8.60 4.84 0.49
N VAL A 261 9.84 4.48 0.85
CA VAL A 261 10.85 4.05 -0.12
C VAL A 261 10.86 2.53 -0.20
N PRO A 262 10.51 1.93 -1.34
CA PRO A 262 10.38 0.47 -1.44
C PRO A 262 11.75 -0.21 -1.42
N LEU A 263 12.17 -0.71 -0.26
CA LEU A 263 13.49 -1.30 -0.03
C LEU A 263 13.86 -2.39 -1.03
N ARG A 264 12.88 -3.16 -1.49
CA ARG A 264 13.10 -4.21 -2.50
C ARG A 264 13.68 -3.72 -3.82
N TYR A 265 13.55 -2.41 -4.13
CA TYR A 265 14.06 -1.82 -5.36
C TYR A 265 15.36 -1.04 -5.16
N ILE A 266 15.61 -0.60 -3.93
CA ILE A 266 16.71 0.33 -3.64
C ILE A 266 17.74 -0.23 -2.67
N ARG A 267 17.57 -1.47 -2.21
CA ARG A 267 18.48 -2.15 -1.29
C ARG A 267 19.55 -2.93 -2.04
N ASN A 268 20.79 -2.80 -1.58
CA ASN A 268 21.91 -3.67 -1.97
C ASN A 268 22.61 -4.16 -0.68
N GLY A 269 22.22 -5.35 -0.21
CA GLY A 269 22.65 -5.85 1.09
C GLY A 269 22.13 -4.99 2.24
N ASP A 270 23.02 -4.42 3.06
CA ASP A 270 22.77 -3.52 4.18
C ASP A 270 22.89 -2.03 3.82
N GLU A 271 23.10 -1.71 2.55
CA GLU A 271 23.22 -0.36 2.03
C GLU A 271 22.08 -0.02 1.07
N LEU A 272 21.81 1.28 0.93
CA LEU A 272 20.99 1.79 -0.16
C LEU A 272 21.80 1.76 -1.47
N LEU A 273 21.13 1.40 -2.58
CA LEU A 273 21.66 1.65 -3.91
C LEU A 273 22.00 3.14 -4.07
N ASN A 274 22.80 3.45 -5.07
CA ASN A 274 23.02 4.83 -5.47
C ASN A 274 21.71 5.41 -6.05
N ILE A 275 20.89 5.98 -5.17
CA ILE A 275 19.63 6.60 -5.52
C ILE A 275 19.93 7.94 -6.17
N ALA A 276 19.34 8.17 -7.34
CA ALA A 276 19.50 9.41 -8.08
C ALA A 276 19.10 10.65 -7.24
N ASP A 277 19.85 11.72 -7.39
CA ASP A 277 19.67 12.94 -6.56
C ASP A 277 18.30 13.56 -6.74
N ASP A 278 17.73 13.49 -7.95
CA ASP A 278 16.38 13.99 -8.24
C ASP A 278 15.29 13.31 -7.39
N LEU A 279 15.44 12.01 -7.06
CA LEU A 279 14.51 11.30 -6.18
C LEU A 279 14.64 11.79 -4.73
N TRP A 280 15.88 12.02 -4.25
CA TRP A 280 16.09 12.63 -2.94
C TRP A 280 15.48 14.03 -2.86
N ASP A 281 15.59 14.83 -3.93
CA ASP A 281 15.02 16.16 -4.00
C ASP A 281 13.48 16.14 -3.97
N ILE A 282 12.85 15.15 -4.60
CA ILE A 282 11.39 14.95 -4.51
C ILE A 282 10.98 14.66 -3.07
N TRP A 283 11.64 13.72 -2.38
CA TRP A 283 11.27 13.33 -1.02
C TRP A 283 11.52 14.44 0.02
N LYS A 284 12.46 15.33 -0.24
CA LYS A 284 12.74 16.50 0.63
C LYS A 284 11.75 17.66 0.43
N LYS A 285 10.88 17.63 -0.57
CA LYS A 285 9.92 18.74 -0.80
C LYS A 285 9.03 18.99 0.42
N PRO A 286 8.60 20.24 0.68
CA PRO A 286 7.90 20.61 1.92
C PRO A 286 6.70 19.72 2.27
N ASN A 287 5.82 19.45 1.33
CA ASN A 287 4.57 18.72 1.55
C ASN A 287 4.65 17.22 1.16
N VAL A 288 5.86 16.64 1.10
CA VAL A 288 6.07 15.22 0.85
C VAL A 288 6.51 14.52 2.12
N TYR A 289 5.81 13.45 2.48
CA TYR A 289 6.02 12.63 3.68
C TYR A 289 6.13 11.17 3.26
N LEU A 290 6.83 10.36 4.06
CA LEU A 290 7.06 8.96 3.76
C LEU A 290 6.63 8.07 4.93
N GLU A 291 5.89 7.01 4.64
CA GLU A 291 5.61 5.98 5.62
C GLU A 291 6.80 5.03 5.80
N LEU A 292 7.05 4.66 7.03
CA LEU A 292 8.02 3.62 7.39
C LEU A 292 7.23 2.37 7.83
N LEU A 293 7.09 1.43 6.91
CA LEU A 293 6.37 0.17 7.12
C LEU A 293 7.34 -0.98 7.43
N PHE A 294 8.24 -0.76 8.35
CA PHE A 294 9.13 -1.81 8.82
C PHE A 294 8.44 -2.61 9.93
N PRO A 295 8.60 -3.90 9.97
CA PRO A 295 9.42 -4.80 9.14
C PRO A 295 8.74 -5.34 7.89
N MET A 296 7.50 -4.96 7.58
CA MET A 296 6.76 -5.48 6.42
C MET A 296 7.55 -5.35 5.11
N GLN A 297 8.20 -4.20 4.86
CA GLN A 297 8.98 -3.96 3.65
C GLN A 297 10.24 -4.83 3.53
N VAL A 298 10.77 -5.31 4.65
CA VAL A 298 11.99 -6.12 4.66
C VAL A 298 11.74 -7.54 4.20
N SER A 299 10.56 -8.06 4.46
CA SER A 299 10.22 -9.44 4.17
C SER A 299 9.61 -9.66 2.79
N HIS A 300 9.38 -8.63 2.00
CA HIS A 300 9.18 -8.84 0.57
C HIS A 300 10.39 -9.62 0.02
N PRO A 301 10.21 -10.49 -1.01
CA PRO A 301 11.18 -11.52 -1.36
C PRO A 301 12.55 -10.93 -1.67
N THR A 302 13.25 -10.58 -0.62
CA THR A 302 14.68 -10.36 -0.62
C THR A 302 15.31 -11.61 -0.06
N PRO A 303 16.38 -12.11 -0.66
CA PRO A 303 17.13 -13.20 -0.06
C PRO A 303 17.43 -12.89 1.42
N GLY A 304 16.96 -13.72 2.35
CA GLY A 304 17.20 -13.60 3.78
C GLY A 304 16.08 -12.97 4.64
N GLY A 305 14.95 -12.52 4.06
CA GLY A 305 13.81 -12.03 4.86
C GLY A 305 12.91 -13.16 5.38
N SER A 306 12.99 -13.45 6.66
CA SER A 306 12.16 -14.45 7.34
C SER A 306 11.55 -13.86 8.61
N ILE A 307 10.38 -14.37 9.02
CA ILE A 307 9.78 -13.99 10.31
C ILE A 307 10.70 -14.30 11.50
N TRP A 308 11.68 -15.20 11.30
CA TRP A 308 12.67 -15.61 12.32
C TRP A 308 13.81 -14.59 12.47
N ASP A 309 13.92 -13.63 11.54
CA ASP A 309 15.03 -12.65 11.53
C ASP A 309 14.66 -11.36 12.31
N TYR A 310 13.48 -11.32 12.94
CA TYR A 310 13.13 -10.19 13.80
C TYR A 310 14.16 -10.03 14.94
N PRO A 311 14.69 -8.84 15.20
CA PRO A 311 14.21 -7.52 14.74
C PRO A 311 14.90 -6.97 13.47
N TYR A 312 15.32 -7.78 12.54
CA TYR A 312 15.87 -7.38 11.23
C TYR A 312 16.99 -6.33 11.33
N THR A 313 18.00 -6.63 12.13
CA THR A 313 19.08 -5.68 12.46
C THR A 313 19.89 -5.21 11.25
N GLU A 314 19.94 -6.02 10.22
CA GLU A 314 20.61 -5.74 8.94
C GLU A 314 20.01 -4.54 8.17
N VAL A 315 18.78 -4.12 8.47
CA VAL A 315 18.16 -2.95 7.83
C VAL A 315 18.23 -1.68 8.68
N HIS A 316 18.69 -1.76 9.91
CA HIS A 316 18.87 -0.57 10.75
C HIS A 316 19.76 0.51 10.09
N PRO A 317 20.87 0.18 9.42
CA PRO A 317 21.67 1.17 8.69
C PRO A 317 20.88 1.92 7.63
N ILE A 318 20.00 1.22 6.90
CA ILE A 318 19.15 1.81 5.85
C ILE A 318 18.14 2.78 6.45
N ILE A 319 17.45 2.38 7.53
CA ILE A 319 16.50 3.26 8.24
C ILE A 319 17.20 4.51 8.75
N LYS A 320 18.40 4.33 9.32
CA LYS A 320 19.23 5.45 9.79
C LYS A 320 19.63 6.40 8.66
N GLN A 321 19.93 5.89 7.47
CA GLN A 321 20.23 6.72 6.29
C GLN A 321 19.00 7.53 5.86
N LEU A 322 17.82 6.91 5.78
CA LEU A 322 16.56 7.59 5.45
C LEU A 322 16.26 8.69 6.47
N TYR A 323 16.31 8.35 7.75
CA TYR A 323 16.11 9.31 8.84
C TYR A 323 17.11 10.47 8.79
N SER A 324 18.40 10.20 8.58
CA SER A 324 19.44 11.23 8.54
C SER A 324 19.32 12.16 7.33
N LYS A 325 18.80 11.66 6.19
CA LYS A 325 18.66 12.45 4.96
C LYS A 325 17.35 13.25 4.90
N LEU A 326 16.28 12.75 5.51
CA LEU A 326 14.94 13.33 5.38
C LEU A 326 14.49 14.08 6.64
N GLY A 327 14.97 13.69 7.82
CA GLY A 327 14.53 14.22 9.10
C GLY A 327 13.27 13.52 9.64
N PRO A 328 13.03 13.59 10.96
CA PRO A 328 11.92 12.92 11.61
C PRO A 328 10.54 13.53 11.27
N ASP A 329 10.50 14.81 10.91
CA ASP A 329 9.29 15.55 10.55
C ASP A 329 8.70 15.13 9.19
N LYS A 330 9.44 14.33 8.41
CA LYS A 330 9.02 13.78 7.11
C LYS A 330 8.55 12.33 7.18
N LEU A 331 8.69 11.67 8.31
CA LEU A 331 8.50 10.24 8.45
C LEU A 331 7.26 9.94 9.30
N LEU A 332 6.48 8.93 8.89
CA LEU A 332 5.32 8.43 9.62
C LEU A 332 5.50 6.93 9.86
N TRP A 333 5.11 6.45 11.03
CA TRP A 333 5.00 5.02 11.26
C TRP A 333 3.65 4.51 10.76
N GLY A 334 3.67 3.39 10.04
CA GLY A 334 2.51 2.62 9.65
C GLY A 334 2.78 1.13 9.78
N SER A 335 1.76 0.33 10.03
CA SER A 335 1.89 -1.11 10.21
C SER A 335 1.67 -1.91 8.93
N ASP A 336 0.78 -1.45 8.08
CA ASP A 336 0.20 -2.22 6.99
C ASP A 336 -0.53 -3.48 7.50
N MET A 337 -1.21 -3.36 8.66
CA MET A 337 -2.05 -4.43 9.19
C MET A 337 -3.22 -4.74 8.24
N PRO A 338 -3.55 -6.00 7.89
CA PRO A 338 -2.99 -7.24 8.42
C PRO A 338 -1.77 -7.80 7.67
N ASN A 339 -1.25 -7.12 6.67
CA ASN A 339 -0.12 -7.59 5.86
C ASN A 339 1.15 -7.85 6.70
N ILE A 340 1.37 -7.04 7.73
CA ILE A 340 2.52 -7.17 8.64
C ILE A 340 2.60 -8.55 9.31
N GLU A 341 1.47 -9.23 9.53
CA GLU A 341 1.42 -10.52 10.19
C GLU A 341 2.07 -11.68 9.40
N ARG A 342 2.46 -11.41 8.15
CA ARG A 342 3.35 -12.34 7.42
C ARG A 342 4.76 -12.40 8.00
N ASN A 343 5.16 -11.40 8.75
CA ASN A 343 6.56 -11.14 9.10
C ASN A 343 6.77 -11.07 10.60
N CYS A 344 5.85 -10.43 11.31
CA CYS A 344 5.87 -10.26 12.75
C CYS A 344 4.46 -9.89 13.24
N THR A 345 4.26 -9.87 14.56
CA THR A 345 3.00 -9.39 15.12
C THR A 345 2.87 -7.87 14.95
N TYR A 346 1.64 -7.38 14.98
CA TYR A 346 1.37 -5.94 14.95
C TYR A 346 2.14 -5.18 16.04
N LYS A 347 2.17 -5.72 17.27
CA LYS A 347 2.95 -5.16 18.39
C LYS A 347 4.44 -5.12 18.11
N GLN A 348 5.01 -6.15 17.49
CA GLN A 348 6.42 -6.15 17.10
C GLN A 348 6.71 -5.09 16.03
N GLY A 349 5.81 -4.89 15.06
CA GLY A 349 5.91 -3.83 14.05
C GLY A 349 5.97 -2.43 14.67
N ARG A 350 5.12 -2.16 15.68
CA ARG A 350 5.21 -0.94 16.46
C ARG A 350 6.52 -0.82 17.24
N GLN A 351 6.92 -1.88 17.93
CA GLN A 351 8.11 -1.90 18.79
C GLN A 351 9.41 -1.83 18.00
N TYR A 352 9.38 -2.15 16.71
CA TYR A 352 10.56 -2.16 15.87
C TYR A 352 11.28 -0.79 15.86
N LEU A 353 10.57 0.29 15.54
CA LEU A 353 11.13 1.64 15.58
C LEU A 353 11.38 2.13 17.01
N ASP A 354 10.49 1.77 17.94
CA ASP A 354 10.55 2.21 19.32
C ASP A 354 11.75 1.63 20.09
N ARG A 355 12.02 0.32 19.94
CA ARG A 355 12.98 -0.41 20.75
C ARG A 355 14.28 -0.77 20.02
N HIS A 356 14.19 -0.96 18.70
CA HIS A 356 15.31 -1.49 17.92
C HIS A 356 16.00 -0.45 17.04
N CYS A 357 15.51 0.80 17.05
CA CYS A 357 16.15 1.94 16.37
C CYS A 357 16.69 2.96 17.40
N PRO A 358 17.79 2.67 18.11
CA PRO A 358 18.26 3.50 19.22
C PRO A 358 18.80 4.86 18.79
N PHE A 359 18.94 5.11 17.50
CA PHE A 359 19.32 6.41 16.93
C PHE A 359 18.17 7.41 16.89
N LEU A 360 16.90 6.97 17.11
CA LEU A 360 15.75 7.85 17.22
C LEU A 360 15.63 8.39 18.64
N SER A 361 15.61 9.73 18.80
CA SER A 361 15.30 10.35 20.08
C SER A 361 13.83 10.18 20.46
N GLU A 362 13.48 10.38 21.73
CA GLU A 362 12.07 10.31 22.16
C GLU A 362 11.20 11.37 21.49
N SER A 363 11.74 12.57 21.21
CA SER A 363 11.02 13.59 20.44
C SER A 363 10.78 13.17 19.00
N ASP A 364 11.75 12.50 18.36
CA ASP A 364 11.59 12.02 16.99
C ASP A 364 10.56 10.89 16.91
N LYS A 365 10.60 9.97 17.89
CA LYS A 365 9.56 8.93 18.01
C LYS A 365 8.16 9.52 18.16
N GLN A 366 8.01 10.60 18.93
CA GLN A 366 6.71 11.29 19.06
C GLN A 366 6.22 11.86 17.71
N LEU A 367 7.13 12.40 16.89
CA LEU A 367 6.78 12.84 15.53
C LEU A 367 6.36 11.69 14.65
N LEU A 368 7.15 10.63 14.60
CA LEU A 368 6.90 9.44 13.75
C LEU A 368 5.59 8.72 14.13
N PHE A 369 5.35 8.53 15.43
CA PHE A 369 4.21 7.74 15.93
C PHE A 369 2.91 8.53 16.07
N SER A 370 2.93 9.86 16.00
CA SER A 370 1.69 10.64 16.14
C SER A 370 1.76 12.05 15.56
N GLY A 371 2.80 12.83 15.86
CA GLY A 371 2.82 14.26 15.60
C GLY A 371 2.64 14.61 14.13
N ASN A 372 3.31 13.89 13.24
CA ASN A 372 3.23 14.15 11.80
C ASN A 372 1.86 13.80 11.23
N VAL A 373 1.34 12.59 11.50
CA VAL A 373 0.04 12.15 11.00
C VAL A 373 -1.11 12.98 11.59
N ALA A 374 -1.04 13.32 12.89
CA ALA A 374 -2.04 14.16 13.52
C ALA A 374 -2.12 15.56 12.89
N ARG A 375 -0.96 16.16 12.59
CA ARG A 375 -0.88 17.45 11.89
C ARG A 375 -1.47 17.37 10.47
N LEU A 376 -1.14 16.31 9.72
CA LEU A 376 -1.58 16.14 8.33
C LEU A 376 -3.09 15.91 8.20
N LEU A 377 -3.69 15.23 9.17
CA LEU A 377 -5.11 14.87 9.17
C LEU A 377 -5.99 15.78 10.06
N ASN A 378 -5.40 16.83 10.68
CA ASN A 378 -6.08 17.72 11.61
C ASN A 378 -6.83 16.94 12.73
N LEU A 379 -6.07 16.11 13.49
CA LEU A 379 -6.59 15.27 14.58
C LEU A 379 -6.38 15.87 15.95
#